data_26a80fa00c92f25bcaa65af132234a90
#
_entry.id   26a80fa00c92f25bcaa65af132234a90
#
_cell.length_a   1.000
_cell.length_b   1.000
_cell.length_c   1.000
_cell.angle_alpha   90.00
_cell.angle_beta   90.00
_cell.angle_gamma   90.00
#
_symmetry.space_group_name_H-M   'P 1'
#
loop_
_entity.id
_entity.type
_entity.pdbx_description
1 polymer ?
#
loop_
_entity_poly.entity_id
_entity_poly.type
_entity_poly.pdbx_seq_one_letter_code
_entity_poly.pdbx_strand_id
1 'polypeptide(L)'
;MTLETKLSVDQEYVKSFSEKQQEPAWLKNLRLQALEQAENLPMPKPDKTKITNWNFTQFDKHTVDNTPLSSLEDLTDEAKALIDVENADKTLYVQRDQTPAYLSLSKEMKDKGVIFTDILTAARKHSDLVEKYFMKDGVKVDEHKLTALHAALVNGGAFLYVPKNVQVETPVQAVYVHESNDTTLFNHVLIVAEDHSSVTYVENYISTVNPKEAVFNIISEVITGDNANVTYGAVDNLSAGVTTYVNRRGAARGRDSKIEWALGLMNDGDTISENTTNLYGDGTYGDTKTVVVGRGEQTQNFTTQIIHFGKASEGYILKHGVMKDAASSIFNGIGKIEHGASKANAEQESRVLMLSEKARGDANPILLIDEDDVTAGHAASVGRVDPIQLYYLMSRGIAKEEAERLVIYGFLAPVVKELPIEGVKKQLVSVIERKVK
;
A
#
# COMPACT_ATOMS: atom_id res chain seq x y z
N MET A 1 2.80 29.39 14.79
CA MET A 1 1.48 29.51 14.15
C MET A 1 1.13 28.14 13.66
N THR A 2 0.25 27.43 14.30
CA THR A 2 -0.37 26.23 13.75
C THR A 2 -1.21 26.69 12.57
N LEU A 3 -0.87 26.26 11.36
CA LEU A 3 -1.79 26.34 10.24
C LEU A 3 -3.03 25.56 10.66
N GLU A 4 -4.09 26.26 11.08
CA GLU A 4 -5.45 25.71 11.12
C GLU A 4 -5.74 25.32 9.67
N THR A 5 -5.56 24.06 9.35
CA THR A 5 -5.80 23.53 8.02
C THR A 5 -7.31 23.48 7.82
N LYS A 6 -7.89 24.59 7.35
CA LYS A 6 -9.24 24.59 6.80
C LYS A 6 -9.24 23.57 5.67
N LEU A 7 -10.18 22.63 5.70
CA LEU A 7 -10.31 21.64 4.64
C LEU A 7 -10.62 22.32 3.30
N SER A 8 -10.10 21.78 2.20
CA SER A 8 -10.36 22.30 0.85
C SER A 8 -11.80 22.10 0.39
N VAL A 9 -12.58 21.30 1.13
CA VAL A 9 -13.95 20.94 0.79
C VAL A 9 -14.87 21.11 2.00
N ASP A 10 -16.15 21.35 1.73
CA ASP A 10 -17.21 21.47 2.73
C ASP A 10 -18.30 20.39 2.55
N GLN A 11 -19.29 20.41 3.44
CA GLN A 11 -20.40 19.46 3.38
C GLN A 11 -21.25 19.58 2.11
N GLU A 12 -21.37 20.78 1.55
CA GLU A 12 -22.15 21.01 0.33
C GLU A 12 -21.47 20.36 -0.87
N TYR A 13 -20.15 20.52 -0.96
CA TYR A 13 -19.35 19.83 -1.96
C TYR A 13 -19.49 18.30 -1.87
N VAL A 14 -19.36 17.73 -0.66
CA VAL A 14 -19.48 16.27 -0.45
C VAL A 14 -20.87 15.75 -0.82
N LYS A 15 -21.94 16.48 -0.49
CA LYS A 15 -23.31 16.15 -0.91
C LYS A 15 -23.46 16.15 -2.42
N SER A 16 -23.00 17.21 -3.08
CA SER A 16 -23.04 17.35 -4.54
C SER A 16 -22.24 16.25 -5.24
N PHE A 17 -21.06 15.93 -4.74
CA PHE A 17 -20.23 14.84 -5.27
C PHE A 17 -20.96 13.49 -5.16
N SER A 18 -21.50 13.16 -3.99
CA SER A 18 -22.24 11.92 -3.75
C SER A 18 -23.47 11.78 -4.65
N GLU A 19 -24.21 12.89 -4.87
CA GLU A 19 -25.36 12.93 -5.77
C GLU A 19 -24.94 12.74 -7.24
N LYS A 20 -23.87 13.41 -7.69
CA LYS A 20 -23.30 13.24 -9.04
C LYS A 20 -22.87 11.79 -9.27
N GLN A 21 -22.30 11.15 -8.26
CA GLN A 21 -21.86 9.74 -8.32
C GLN A 21 -23.01 8.74 -8.12
N GLN A 22 -24.24 9.18 -7.83
CA GLN A 22 -25.40 8.32 -7.54
C GLN A 22 -25.12 7.31 -6.44
N GLU A 23 -24.46 7.74 -5.38
CA GLU A 23 -24.06 6.87 -4.28
C GLU A 23 -25.26 6.42 -3.43
N PRO A 24 -25.19 5.21 -2.83
CA PRO A 24 -26.20 4.77 -1.89
C PRO A 24 -26.21 5.64 -0.63
N ALA A 25 -27.36 5.69 0.05
CA ALA A 25 -27.55 6.56 1.21
C ALA A 25 -26.53 6.32 2.34
N TRP A 26 -26.13 5.06 2.56
CA TRP A 26 -25.16 4.73 3.60
C TRP A 26 -23.80 5.40 3.34
N LEU A 27 -23.33 5.40 2.07
CA LEU A 27 -22.02 5.98 1.73
C LEU A 27 -22.07 7.51 1.83
N LYS A 28 -23.15 8.14 1.34
CA LYS A 28 -23.38 9.59 1.50
C LYS A 28 -23.35 9.99 2.98
N ASN A 29 -24.06 9.25 3.84
CA ASN A 29 -24.09 9.51 5.27
C ASN A 29 -22.71 9.32 5.92
N LEU A 30 -22.01 8.25 5.56
CA LEU A 30 -20.65 7.99 6.03
C LEU A 30 -19.71 9.15 5.69
N ARG A 31 -19.74 9.63 4.44
CA ARG A 31 -18.91 10.75 3.99
C ARG A 31 -19.14 12.01 4.83
N LEU A 32 -20.40 12.36 5.07
CA LEU A 32 -20.76 13.56 5.84
C LEU A 32 -20.31 13.46 7.30
N GLN A 33 -20.55 12.32 7.93
CA GLN A 33 -20.08 12.06 9.30
C GLN A 33 -18.55 12.06 9.38
N ALA A 34 -17.88 11.45 8.42
CA ALA A 34 -16.43 11.41 8.37
C ALA A 34 -15.80 12.79 8.15
N LEU A 35 -16.43 13.66 7.33
CA LEU A 35 -15.99 15.04 7.16
C LEU A 35 -16.07 15.83 8.47
N GLU A 36 -17.17 15.70 9.21
CA GLU A 36 -17.33 16.32 10.52
C GLU A 36 -16.29 15.80 11.54
N GLN A 37 -16.05 14.48 11.55
CA GLN A 37 -15.02 13.90 12.40
C GLN A 37 -13.61 14.40 12.04
N ALA A 38 -13.31 14.55 10.74
CA ALA A 38 -12.02 15.04 10.28
C ALA A 38 -11.68 16.45 10.78
N GLU A 39 -12.66 17.30 11.07
CA GLU A 39 -12.42 18.61 11.67
C GLU A 39 -11.84 18.50 13.08
N ASN A 40 -12.28 17.51 13.85
CA ASN A 40 -11.97 17.34 15.26
C ASN A 40 -10.86 16.34 15.56
N LEU A 41 -10.65 15.36 14.70
CA LEU A 41 -9.61 14.33 14.91
C LEU A 41 -8.21 14.91 14.71
N PRO A 42 -7.24 14.43 15.52
CA PRO A 42 -5.84 14.82 15.37
C PRO A 42 -5.23 14.24 14.09
N MET A 43 -4.17 14.87 13.59
CA MET A 43 -3.29 14.25 12.60
C MET A 43 -2.58 13.03 13.20
N PRO A 44 -2.24 12.03 12.36
CA PRO A 44 -1.38 10.91 12.82
C PRO A 44 -0.06 11.44 13.35
N LYS A 45 0.53 10.70 14.30
CA LYS A 45 1.82 11.04 14.90
C LYS A 45 2.84 9.93 14.59
N PRO A 46 3.38 9.88 13.37
CA PRO A 46 4.37 8.88 13.02
C PRO A 46 5.62 9.05 13.90
N ASP A 47 6.14 7.94 14.45
CA ASP A 47 7.27 7.96 15.35
C ASP A 47 8.49 8.64 14.70
N LYS A 48 9.19 9.48 15.46
CA LYS A 48 10.41 10.21 15.06
C LYS A 48 10.29 11.05 13.78
N THR A 49 9.07 11.29 13.25
CA THR A 49 8.85 12.04 12.03
C THR A 49 7.94 13.25 12.27
N LYS A 50 8.43 14.43 11.96
CA LYS A 50 7.63 15.68 12.07
C LYS A 50 6.93 15.95 10.74
N ILE A 51 5.61 15.90 10.75
CA ILE A 51 4.76 16.12 9.56
C ILE A 51 4.03 17.47 9.56
N THR A 52 4.38 18.37 10.46
CA THR A 52 3.67 19.66 10.64
C THR A 52 3.71 20.56 9.40
N ASN A 53 4.70 20.36 8.53
CA ASN A 53 4.86 21.12 7.29
C ASN A 53 4.45 20.33 6.04
N TRP A 54 3.93 19.12 6.22
CA TRP A 54 3.47 18.30 5.09
C TRP A 54 2.01 18.62 4.76
N ASN A 55 1.74 18.75 3.48
CA ASN A 55 0.38 18.96 3.03
C ASN A 55 -0.36 17.63 2.83
N PHE A 56 -1.41 17.38 3.62
CA PHE A 56 -2.31 16.24 3.47
C PHE A 56 -3.76 16.64 3.21
N THR A 57 -4.07 17.94 3.21
CA THR A 57 -5.46 18.41 3.29
C THR A 57 -5.83 19.48 2.27
N GLN A 58 -4.82 20.10 1.62
CA GLN A 58 -5.04 21.14 0.64
C GLN A 58 -4.76 20.60 -0.76
N PHE A 59 -5.69 20.75 -1.66
CA PHE A 59 -5.60 20.32 -3.04
C PHE A 59 -6.48 21.22 -3.94
N ASP A 60 -6.13 21.29 -5.21
CA ASP A 60 -6.84 22.13 -6.17
C ASP A 60 -8.10 21.42 -6.69
N LYS A 61 -7.95 20.18 -7.16
CA LYS A 61 -9.08 19.43 -7.72
C LYS A 61 -9.21 18.06 -7.07
N HIS A 62 -10.45 17.77 -6.62
CA HIS A 62 -10.81 16.44 -6.14
C HIS A 62 -11.17 15.49 -7.29
N THR A 63 -11.63 16.01 -8.42
CA THR A 63 -11.97 15.24 -9.62
C THR A 63 -11.51 15.94 -10.89
N VAL A 64 -11.08 15.15 -11.86
CA VAL A 64 -10.82 15.57 -13.24
C VAL A 64 -11.62 14.68 -14.18
N ASP A 65 -12.06 15.20 -15.31
CA ASP A 65 -12.82 14.43 -16.30
C ASP A 65 -11.83 13.83 -17.29
N ASN A 66 -11.44 12.56 -17.05
CA ASN A 66 -10.69 11.76 -17.99
C ASN A 66 -11.62 10.88 -18.82
N THR A 67 -11.29 10.66 -20.08
CA THR A 67 -12.03 9.75 -20.94
C THR A 67 -11.61 8.30 -20.70
N PRO A 68 -12.53 7.31 -20.79
CA PRO A 68 -12.15 5.92 -20.84
C PRO A 68 -11.16 5.65 -21.98
N LEU A 69 -10.28 4.69 -21.81
CA LEU A 69 -9.35 4.27 -22.84
C LEU A 69 -10.10 3.52 -23.94
N SER A 70 -9.78 3.81 -25.20
CA SER A 70 -10.28 3.04 -26.35
C SER A 70 -9.51 1.73 -26.48
N SER A 71 -8.24 1.73 -26.08
CA SER A 71 -7.33 0.60 -26.11
C SER A 71 -6.24 0.78 -25.05
N LEU A 72 -5.62 -0.33 -24.60
CA LEU A 72 -4.43 -0.27 -23.74
C LEU A 72 -3.23 0.39 -24.43
N GLU A 73 -3.25 0.47 -25.78
CA GLU A 73 -2.23 1.19 -26.54
C GLU A 73 -2.23 2.71 -26.30
N ASP A 74 -3.33 3.25 -25.79
CA ASP A 74 -3.44 4.68 -25.45
C ASP A 74 -2.73 5.05 -24.13
N LEU A 75 -2.25 4.06 -23.37
CA LEU A 75 -1.43 4.28 -22.18
C LEU A 75 0.00 4.70 -22.54
N THR A 76 0.65 5.41 -21.61
CA THR A 76 2.09 5.70 -21.71
C THR A 76 2.92 4.41 -21.66
N ASP A 77 4.12 4.42 -22.22
CA ASP A 77 4.99 3.25 -22.23
C ASP A 77 5.38 2.81 -20.79
N GLU A 78 5.52 3.77 -19.89
CA GLU A 78 5.77 3.50 -18.46
C GLU A 78 4.61 2.76 -17.81
N ALA A 79 3.36 3.14 -18.10
CA ALA A 79 2.17 2.46 -17.58
C ALA A 79 1.99 1.08 -18.23
N LYS A 80 2.23 0.96 -19.53
CA LYS A 80 2.21 -0.35 -20.25
C LYS A 80 3.19 -1.34 -19.65
N ALA A 81 4.39 -0.88 -19.28
CA ALA A 81 5.42 -1.73 -18.69
C ALA A 81 5.03 -2.33 -17.32
N LEU A 82 3.98 -1.81 -16.68
CA LEU A 82 3.46 -2.33 -15.41
C LEU A 82 2.36 -3.38 -15.58
N ILE A 83 1.91 -3.61 -16.81
CA ILE A 83 0.83 -4.56 -17.11
C ILE A 83 1.44 -5.89 -17.53
N ASP A 84 0.99 -6.97 -16.91
CA ASP A 84 1.22 -8.31 -17.43
C ASP A 84 0.30 -8.53 -18.63
N VAL A 85 0.84 -8.27 -19.82
CA VAL A 85 0.11 -8.27 -21.09
C VAL A 85 -0.50 -9.66 -21.41
N GLU A 86 0.15 -10.75 -20.97
CA GLU A 86 -0.33 -12.12 -21.20
C GLU A 86 -1.66 -12.41 -20.48
N ASN A 87 -1.94 -11.66 -19.40
CA ASN A 87 -3.15 -11.80 -18.59
C ASN A 87 -4.04 -10.55 -18.57
N ALA A 88 -3.72 -9.53 -19.36
CA ALA A 88 -4.46 -8.25 -19.35
C ALA A 88 -5.92 -8.39 -19.82
N ASP A 89 -6.21 -9.31 -20.72
CA ASP A 89 -7.56 -9.62 -21.19
C ASP A 89 -8.39 -10.41 -20.18
N LYS A 90 -7.73 -11.01 -19.17
CA LYS A 90 -8.37 -11.83 -18.16
C LYS A 90 -8.76 -11.04 -16.91
N THR A 91 -7.83 -10.23 -16.36
CA THR A 91 -8.02 -9.53 -15.10
C THR A 91 -7.18 -8.27 -15.00
N LEU A 92 -7.70 -7.16 -15.49
CA LEU A 92 -7.00 -5.88 -15.41
C LEU A 92 -7.97 -4.75 -15.14
N TYR A 93 -7.62 -3.90 -14.18
CA TYR A 93 -8.23 -2.61 -13.95
C TYR A 93 -7.20 -1.50 -14.16
N VAL A 94 -7.54 -0.48 -14.94
CA VAL A 94 -6.72 0.72 -15.10
C VAL A 94 -7.53 1.94 -14.70
N GLN A 95 -6.97 2.75 -13.83
CA GLN A 95 -7.52 4.03 -13.40
C GLN A 95 -6.56 5.14 -13.80
N ARG A 96 -7.09 6.21 -14.40
CA ARG A 96 -6.36 7.44 -14.74
C ARG A 96 -6.83 8.54 -13.80
N ASP A 97 -5.91 9.07 -12.99
CA ASP A 97 -6.26 9.89 -11.82
C ASP A 97 -7.34 9.17 -10.98
N GLN A 98 -8.57 9.71 -10.86
CA GLN A 98 -9.68 9.04 -10.18
C GLN A 98 -10.68 8.37 -11.13
N THR A 99 -10.45 8.41 -12.45
CA THR A 99 -11.41 7.90 -13.45
C THR A 99 -11.11 6.47 -13.82
N PRO A 100 -12.07 5.52 -13.68
CA PRO A 100 -11.95 4.19 -14.25
C PRO A 100 -11.77 4.27 -15.76
N ALA A 101 -10.65 3.76 -16.28
CA ALA A 101 -10.28 3.89 -17.69
C ALA A 101 -10.40 2.60 -18.46
N TYR A 102 -10.11 1.47 -17.85
CA TYR A 102 -10.21 0.15 -18.45
C TYR A 102 -10.53 -0.91 -17.39
N LEU A 103 -11.38 -1.87 -17.75
CA LEU A 103 -11.71 -3.01 -16.89
C LEU A 103 -11.91 -4.26 -17.73
N SER A 104 -11.14 -5.29 -17.42
CA SER A 104 -11.33 -6.65 -17.95
C SER A 104 -11.45 -7.65 -16.80
N LEU A 105 -12.41 -8.54 -16.92
CA LEU A 105 -12.57 -9.73 -16.06
C LEU A 105 -13.06 -10.87 -16.95
N SER A 106 -12.38 -12.02 -16.90
CA SER A 106 -12.73 -13.17 -17.73
C SER A 106 -14.13 -13.67 -17.45
N LYS A 107 -14.73 -14.30 -18.47
CA LYS A 107 -16.06 -14.92 -18.31
C LYS A 107 -16.03 -16.00 -17.23
N GLU A 108 -14.98 -16.80 -17.20
CA GLU A 108 -14.81 -17.87 -16.18
C GLU A 108 -14.89 -17.31 -14.75
N MET A 109 -14.18 -16.21 -14.47
CA MET A 109 -14.22 -15.58 -13.14
C MET A 109 -15.60 -15.02 -12.83
N LYS A 110 -16.28 -14.39 -13.82
CA LYS A 110 -17.65 -13.90 -13.65
C LYS A 110 -18.62 -15.06 -13.36
N ASP A 111 -18.50 -16.16 -14.08
CA ASP A 111 -19.35 -17.34 -13.90
C ASP A 111 -19.12 -18.00 -12.52
N LYS A 112 -17.92 -17.89 -11.96
CA LYS A 112 -17.60 -18.29 -10.57
C LYS A 112 -18.08 -17.28 -9.51
N GLY A 113 -18.67 -16.16 -9.91
CA GLY A 113 -19.19 -15.11 -9.02
C GLY A 113 -18.13 -14.15 -8.47
N VAL A 114 -16.92 -14.12 -9.04
CA VAL A 114 -15.90 -13.12 -8.71
C VAL A 114 -16.37 -11.74 -9.17
N ILE A 115 -16.28 -10.77 -8.28
CA ILE A 115 -16.57 -9.36 -8.58
C ILE A 115 -15.26 -8.60 -8.58
N PHE A 116 -14.96 -7.93 -9.68
CA PHE A 116 -13.83 -7.00 -9.78
C PHE A 116 -14.28 -5.76 -10.55
N THR A 117 -14.25 -4.61 -9.89
CA THR A 117 -14.70 -3.33 -10.46
C THR A 117 -14.13 -2.16 -9.65
N ASP A 118 -14.33 -0.93 -10.13
CA ASP A 118 -14.03 0.25 -9.31
C ASP A 118 -14.92 0.30 -8.06
N ILE A 119 -14.40 0.91 -7.00
CA ILE A 119 -15.05 0.93 -5.67
C ILE A 119 -16.39 1.68 -5.67
N LEU A 120 -16.52 2.77 -6.46
CA LEU A 120 -17.75 3.55 -6.50
C LEU A 120 -18.86 2.81 -7.26
N THR A 121 -18.50 2.10 -8.33
CA THR A 121 -19.44 1.19 -9.02
C THR A 121 -19.82 0.01 -8.12
N ALA A 122 -18.87 -0.55 -7.36
CA ALA A 122 -19.18 -1.59 -6.39
C ALA A 122 -20.18 -1.11 -5.33
N ALA A 123 -19.97 0.08 -4.78
CA ALA A 123 -20.87 0.67 -3.78
C ALA A 123 -22.31 0.86 -4.31
N ARG A 124 -22.48 1.12 -5.62
CA ARG A 124 -23.80 1.21 -6.26
C ARG A 124 -24.42 -0.14 -6.56
N LYS A 125 -23.65 -1.05 -7.16
CA LYS A 125 -24.17 -2.32 -7.71
C LYS A 125 -24.17 -3.48 -6.71
N HIS A 126 -23.27 -3.42 -5.71
CA HIS A 126 -23.06 -4.43 -4.68
C HIS A 126 -23.08 -3.79 -3.28
N SER A 127 -24.05 -2.88 -3.08
CA SER A 127 -24.13 -1.96 -1.96
C SER A 127 -24.00 -2.66 -0.61
N ASP A 128 -24.81 -3.69 -0.36
CA ASP A 128 -24.82 -4.41 0.93
C ASP A 128 -23.48 -5.08 1.23
N LEU A 129 -22.82 -5.58 0.17
CA LEU A 129 -21.54 -6.24 0.29
C LEU A 129 -20.41 -5.25 0.62
N VAL A 130 -20.38 -4.10 -0.08
CA VAL A 130 -19.41 -3.07 0.20
C VAL A 130 -19.65 -2.45 1.58
N GLU A 131 -20.89 -2.12 1.93
CA GLU A 131 -21.25 -1.56 3.24
C GLU A 131 -20.86 -2.47 4.39
N LYS A 132 -20.92 -3.78 4.20
CA LYS A 132 -20.55 -4.78 5.23
C LYS A 132 -19.08 -4.65 5.64
N TYR A 133 -18.18 -4.34 4.71
CA TYR A 133 -16.74 -4.43 4.96
C TYR A 133 -16.00 -3.08 4.93
N PHE A 134 -16.50 -2.10 4.17
CA PHE A 134 -15.83 -0.83 3.94
C PHE A 134 -15.52 -0.08 5.23
N MET A 135 -14.25 0.07 5.55
CA MET A 135 -13.71 0.75 6.74
C MET A 135 -14.34 0.30 8.07
N LYS A 136 -14.49 -1.02 8.25
CA LYS A 136 -15.04 -1.62 9.47
C LYS A 136 -14.08 -2.58 10.16
N ASP A 137 -13.55 -3.53 9.41
CA ASP A 137 -12.70 -4.59 9.96
C ASP A 137 -11.21 -4.35 9.76
N GLY A 138 -10.86 -3.57 8.77
CA GLY A 138 -9.50 -3.13 8.51
C GLY A 138 -9.20 -1.80 9.16
N VAL A 139 -9.32 -0.72 8.39
CA VAL A 139 -9.11 0.66 8.84
C VAL A 139 -10.42 1.25 9.35
N LYS A 140 -10.40 1.88 10.53
CA LYS A 140 -11.59 2.59 11.03
C LYS A 140 -11.56 4.06 10.64
N VAL A 141 -12.75 4.62 10.42
CA VAL A 141 -12.93 6.03 10.01
C VAL A 141 -12.35 6.99 11.05
N ASP A 142 -12.48 6.67 12.32
CA ASP A 142 -12.19 7.53 13.47
C ASP A 142 -10.79 7.34 14.09
N GLU A 143 -9.88 6.65 13.40
CA GLU A 143 -8.52 6.45 13.94
C GLU A 143 -7.75 7.79 14.04
N HIS A 144 -7.84 8.63 13.02
CA HIS A 144 -7.26 9.98 12.99
C HIS A 144 -7.79 10.79 11.79
N LYS A 145 -7.36 12.05 11.68
CA LYS A 145 -7.82 12.97 10.63
C LYS A 145 -7.71 12.40 9.20
N LEU A 146 -6.63 11.72 8.85
CA LEU A 146 -6.42 11.22 7.48
C LEU A 146 -7.32 10.04 7.11
N THR A 147 -7.71 9.19 8.09
CA THR A 147 -8.67 8.10 7.84
C THR A 147 -10.09 8.65 7.69
N ALA A 148 -10.45 9.66 8.48
CA ALA A 148 -11.74 10.35 8.35
C ALA A 148 -11.82 11.12 7.01
N LEU A 149 -10.77 11.84 6.61
CA LEU A 149 -10.70 12.50 5.31
C LEU A 149 -10.80 11.49 4.17
N HIS A 150 -10.17 10.32 4.29
CA HIS A 150 -10.31 9.27 3.31
C HIS A 150 -11.76 8.85 3.12
N ALA A 151 -12.46 8.51 4.20
CA ALA A 151 -13.86 8.12 4.15
C ALA A 151 -14.76 9.22 3.55
N ALA A 152 -14.47 10.50 3.86
CA ALA A 152 -15.22 11.64 3.33
C ALA A 152 -14.98 11.85 1.82
N LEU A 153 -13.76 11.60 1.33
CA LEU A 153 -13.28 12.06 0.02
C LEU A 153 -12.91 10.94 -0.94
N VAL A 154 -13.15 9.66 -0.60
CA VAL A 154 -12.82 8.56 -1.52
C VAL A 154 -13.38 8.83 -2.91
N ASN A 155 -12.49 8.85 -3.93
CA ASN A 155 -12.82 9.22 -5.31
C ASN A 155 -12.31 8.21 -6.36
N GLY A 156 -11.65 7.14 -5.92
CA GLY A 156 -11.16 6.07 -6.79
C GLY A 156 -10.83 4.82 -6.00
N GLY A 157 -10.39 3.79 -6.70
CA GLY A 157 -9.98 2.51 -6.15
C GLY A 157 -10.68 1.32 -6.76
N ALA A 158 -10.44 0.15 -6.18
CA ALA A 158 -10.96 -1.12 -6.68
C ALA A 158 -11.66 -1.93 -5.59
N PHE A 159 -12.63 -2.71 -6.01
CA PHE A 159 -13.31 -3.73 -5.20
C PHE A 159 -13.09 -5.09 -5.82
N LEU A 160 -12.57 -6.02 -5.03
CA LEU A 160 -12.41 -7.41 -5.40
C LEU A 160 -13.09 -8.31 -4.36
N TYR A 161 -14.05 -9.09 -4.81
CA TYR A 161 -14.73 -10.10 -3.99
C TYR A 161 -14.55 -11.47 -4.61
N VAL A 162 -14.04 -12.40 -3.82
CA VAL A 162 -13.85 -13.79 -4.21
C VAL A 162 -14.78 -14.67 -3.36
N PRO A 163 -15.78 -15.32 -3.98
CA PRO A 163 -16.74 -16.13 -3.27
C PRO A 163 -16.11 -17.37 -2.61
N LYS A 164 -16.84 -17.95 -1.69
CA LYS A 164 -16.49 -19.19 -1.00
C LYS A 164 -16.13 -20.33 -1.99
N ASN A 165 -15.04 -21.04 -1.67
CA ASN A 165 -14.50 -22.16 -2.45
C ASN A 165 -14.00 -21.80 -3.87
N VAL A 166 -13.77 -20.53 -4.17
CA VAL A 166 -13.24 -20.08 -5.46
C VAL A 166 -11.75 -19.86 -5.38
N GLN A 167 -11.01 -20.54 -6.26
CA GLN A 167 -9.57 -20.33 -6.46
C GLN A 167 -9.37 -19.50 -7.71
N VAL A 168 -8.73 -18.32 -7.57
CA VAL A 168 -8.38 -17.43 -8.67
C VAL A 168 -6.90 -17.66 -9.02
N GLU A 169 -6.66 -18.42 -10.10
CA GLU A 169 -5.30 -18.82 -10.48
C GLU A 169 -4.51 -17.69 -11.16
N THR A 170 -5.20 -16.88 -11.96
CA THR A 170 -4.57 -15.74 -12.65
C THR A 170 -4.55 -14.53 -11.72
N PRO A 171 -3.38 -13.86 -11.54
CA PRO A 171 -3.30 -12.64 -10.75
C PRO A 171 -4.26 -11.55 -11.24
N VAL A 172 -4.96 -10.92 -10.30
CA VAL A 172 -5.81 -9.76 -10.55
C VAL A 172 -4.94 -8.51 -10.49
N GLN A 173 -4.96 -7.70 -11.53
CA GLN A 173 -4.07 -6.54 -11.69
C GLN A 173 -4.83 -5.22 -11.61
N ALA A 174 -4.25 -4.23 -10.94
CA ALA A 174 -4.71 -2.84 -10.97
C ALA A 174 -3.54 -1.90 -11.25
N VAL A 175 -3.77 -0.89 -12.10
CA VAL A 175 -2.78 0.16 -12.39
C VAL A 175 -3.44 1.51 -12.18
N TYR A 176 -2.85 2.31 -11.31
CA TYR A 176 -3.31 3.66 -10.97
C TYR A 176 -2.31 4.67 -11.53
N VAL A 177 -2.72 5.38 -12.57
CA VAL A 177 -1.87 6.32 -13.31
C VAL A 177 -2.22 7.75 -12.93
N HIS A 178 -1.25 8.45 -12.34
CA HIS A 178 -1.35 9.87 -12.03
C HIS A 178 -0.85 10.67 -13.23
N GLU A 179 -1.76 11.40 -13.88
CA GLU A 179 -1.51 12.13 -15.13
C GLU A 179 -1.76 13.63 -15.04
N SER A 180 -2.47 14.10 -14.00
CA SER A 180 -2.86 15.51 -13.84
C SER A 180 -2.12 16.19 -12.71
N ASN A 181 -1.47 17.32 -12.98
CA ASN A 181 -0.65 18.02 -12.00
C ASN A 181 -1.42 18.63 -10.81
N ASP A 182 -2.73 18.81 -10.93
CA ASP A 182 -3.56 19.56 -9.99
C ASP A 182 -4.63 18.69 -9.31
N THR A 183 -4.55 17.36 -9.48
CA THR A 183 -5.51 16.42 -8.90
C THR A 183 -5.03 15.79 -7.59
N THR A 184 -5.98 15.38 -6.76
CA THR A 184 -5.76 14.57 -5.56
C THR A 184 -6.39 13.20 -5.72
N LEU A 185 -5.85 12.21 -5.01
CA LEU A 185 -6.36 10.86 -5.03
C LEU A 185 -6.63 10.35 -3.61
N PHE A 186 -7.89 10.00 -3.36
CA PHE A 186 -8.33 9.26 -2.19
C PHE A 186 -8.76 7.86 -2.65
N ASN A 187 -7.79 6.97 -2.77
CA ASN A 187 -7.95 5.67 -3.44
C ASN A 187 -8.20 4.56 -2.44
N HIS A 188 -9.33 3.87 -2.57
CA HIS A 188 -9.71 2.78 -1.68
C HIS A 188 -9.74 1.44 -2.40
N VAL A 189 -8.92 0.50 -1.94
CA VAL A 189 -8.93 -0.89 -2.41
C VAL A 189 -9.54 -1.77 -1.32
N LEU A 190 -10.60 -2.48 -1.67
CA LEU A 190 -11.25 -3.43 -0.76
C LEU A 190 -11.23 -4.82 -1.37
N ILE A 191 -10.54 -5.74 -0.70
CA ILE A 191 -10.43 -7.15 -1.10
C ILE A 191 -11.10 -8.02 -0.03
N VAL A 192 -12.07 -8.82 -0.45
CA VAL A 192 -12.75 -9.79 0.39
C VAL A 192 -12.60 -11.18 -0.20
N ALA A 193 -11.94 -12.07 0.51
CA ALA A 193 -11.80 -13.48 0.17
C ALA A 193 -12.59 -14.33 1.18
N GLU A 194 -13.70 -14.90 0.72
CA GLU A 194 -14.57 -15.74 1.56
C GLU A 194 -13.92 -17.10 1.87
N ASP A 195 -14.55 -17.92 2.70
CA ASP A 195 -13.98 -19.19 3.15
C ASP A 195 -13.48 -20.07 2.01
N HIS A 196 -12.31 -20.67 2.21
CA HIS A 196 -11.68 -21.62 1.27
C HIS A 196 -11.43 -21.01 -0.13
N SER A 197 -11.25 -19.70 -0.21
CA SER A 197 -10.91 -19.01 -1.47
C SER A 197 -9.45 -18.61 -1.52
N SER A 198 -8.95 -18.34 -2.72
CA SER A 198 -7.60 -17.80 -2.89
C SER A 198 -7.53 -16.83 -4.05
N VAL A 199 -6.70 -15.79 -3.88
CA VAL A 199 -6.41 -14.80 -4.93
C VAL A 199 -5.06 -14.14 -4.73
N THR A 200 -4.40 -13.86 -5.84
CA THR A 200 -3.27 -12.96 -5.92
C THR A 200 -3.74 -11.63 -6.52
N TYR A 201 -3.52 -10.53 -5.82
CA TYR A 201 -3.81 -9.18 -6.29
C TYR A 201 -2.52 -8.38 -6.41
N VAL A 202 -2.35 -7.66 -7.50
CA VAL A 202 -1.18 -6.82 -7.78
C VAL A 202 -1.62 -5.43 -8.15
N GLU A 203 -1.07 -4.41 -7.49
CA GLU A 203 -1.32 -3.03 -7.85
C GLU A 203 -0.05 -2.25 -8.10
N ASN A 204 -0.16 -1.23 -8.94
CA ASN A 204 0.92 -0.29 -9.22
C ASN A 204 0.38 1.13 -9.20
N TYR A 205 1.06 2.01 -8.47
CA TYR A 205 0.87 3.45 -8.53
C TYR A 205 2.04 4.09 -9.27
N ILE A 206 1.75 4.87 -10.30
CA ILE A 206 2.76 5.56 -11.10
C ILE A 206 2.34 6.99 -11.41
N SER A 207 3.29 7.94 -11.30
CA SER A 207 3.11 9.29 -11.83
C SER A 207 3.79 9.41 -13.18
N THR A 208 3.07 9.88 -14.19
CA THR A 208 3.60 10.29 -15.51
C THR A 208 3.83 11.80 -15.57
N VAL A 209 3.44 12.52 -14.52
CA VAL A 209 3.65 13.95 -14.30
C VAL A 209 4.44 14.19 -13.02
N ASN A 210 5.00 15.39 -12.89
CA ASN A 210 5.69 15.81 -11.68
C ASN A 210 5.05 17.11 -11.16
N PRO A 211 3.94 17.02 -10.39
CA PRO A 211 3.25 18.17 -9.86
C PRO A 211 4.17 18.96 -8.93
N LYS A 212 3.87 20.24 -8.75
CA LYS A 212 4.54 21.03 -7.72
C LYS A 212 4.14 20.56 -6.32
N GLU A 213 2.88 20.24 -6.16
CA GLU A 213 2.28 19.74 -4.92
C GLU A 213 1.01 18.97 -5.24
N ALA A 214 0.93 17.72 -4.79
CA ALA A 214 -0.26 16.89 -4.85
C ALA A 214 -0.40 16.05 -3.58
N VAL A 215 -1.63 15.66 -3.25
CA VAL A 215 -1.95 14.89 -2.04
C VAL A 215 -2.58 13.56 -2.44
N PHE A 216 -1.96 12.46 -2.01
CA PHE A 216 -2.53 11.13 -2.20
C PHE A 216 -2.77 10.45 -0.86
N ASN A 217 -3.97 9.94 -0.69
CA ASN A 217 -4.40 9.18 0.48
C ASN A 217 -4.91 7.82 0.00
N ILE A 218 -4.15 6.78 0.26
CA ILE A 218 -4.38 5.43 -0.23
C ILE A 218 -4.71 4.53 0.95
N ILE A 219 -5.87 3.89 0.92
CA ILE A 219 -6.25 2.87 1.90
C ILE A 219 -6.56 1.57 1.17
N SER A 220 -5.96 0.47 1.65
CA SER A 220 -6.25 -0.87 1.14
C SER A 220 -6.63 -1.79 2.29
N GLU A 221 -7.76 -2.48 2.16
CA GLU A 221 -8.26 -3.42 3.15
C GLU A 221 -8.35 -4.82 2.53
N VAL A 222 -7.80 -5.81 3.24
CA VAL A 222 -7.86 -7.22 2.88
C VAL A 222 -8.52 -8.00 4.01
N ILE A 223 -9.62 -8.68 3.70
CA ILE A 223 -10.41 -9.44 4.68
C ILE A 223 -10.53 -10.87 4.21
N THR A 224 -10.16 -11.83 5.09
CA THR A 224 -10.15 -13.27 4.76
C THR A 224 -11.04 -14.08 5.69
N GLY A 225 -11.81 -15.01 5.10
CA GLY A 225 -12.58 -16.04 5.80
C GLY A 225 -11.73 -17.28 6.15
N ASP A 226 -12.38 -18.37 6.60
CA ASP A 226 -11.70 -19.63 6.98
C ASP A 226 -10.91 -20.22 5.81
N ASN A 227 -9.64 -20.60 6.04
CA ASN A 227 -8.73 -21.16 5.02
C ASN A 227 -8.62 -20.29 3.74
N ALA A 228 -8.92 -19.01 3.81
CA ALA A 228 -8.76 -18.12 2.66
C ALA A 228 -7.33 -17.59 2.57
N ASN A 229 -6.83 -17.45 1.35
CA ASN A 229 -5.45 -17.00 1.09
C ASN A 229 -5.46 -15.79 0.17
N VAL A 230 -4.86 -14.70 0.61
CA VAL A 230 -4.64 -13.50 -0.22
C VAL A 230 -3.16 -13.18 -0.27
N THR A 231 -2.61 -13.13 -1.47
CA THR A 231 -1.28 -12.60 -1.73
C THR A 231 -1.43 -11.23 -2.40
N TYR A 232 -0.93 -10.19 -1.74
CA TYR A 232 -1.07 -8.80 -2.18
C TYR A 232 0.28 -8.21 -2.56
N GLY A 233 0.43 -7.82 -3.81
CA GLY A 233 1.61 -7.12 -4.31
C GLY A 233 1.32 -5.65 -4.57
N ALA A 234 2.25 -4.76 -4.20
CA ALA A 234 2.15 -3.34 -4.55
C ALA A 234 3.50 -2.76 -4.93
N VAL A 235 3.51 -1.88 -5.92
CA VAL A 235 4.65 -1.00 -6.21
C VAL A 235 4.17 0.44 -6.25
N ASP A 236 4.60 1.23 -5.27
CA ASP A 236 4.29 2.65 -5.17
C ASP A 236 5.46 3.45 -5.76
N ASN A 237 5.23 4.10 -6.90
CA ASN A 237 6.26 4.86 -7.62
C ASN A 237 5.71 6.23 -8.06
N LEU A 238 5.34 7.03 -7.08
CA LEU A 238 4.82 8.39 -7.27
C LEU A 238 5.95 9.42 -7.29
N SER A 239 5.75 10.51 -8.03
CA SER A 239 6.74 11.57 -8.21
C SER A 239 6.99 12.42 -6.95
N ALA A 240 8.09 13.17 -6.96
CA ALA A 240 8.58 13.92 -5.80
C ALA A 240 7.59 14.98 -5.25
N GLY A 241 6.75 15.56 -6.11
CA GLY A 241 5.74 16.54 -5.69
C GLY A 241 4.49 15.93 -5.04
N VAL A 242 4.44 14.62 -4.83
CA VAL A 242 3.27 13.94 -4.23
C VAL A 242 3.56 13.63 -2.76
N THR A 243 2.83 14.28 -1.86
CA THR A 243 2.78 13.88 -0.44
C THR A 243 1.80 12.74 -0.27
N THR A 244 2.27 11.61 0.27
CA THR A 244 1.49 10.37 0.28
C THR A 244 1.25 9.86 1.69
N TYR A 245 -0.02 9.55 2.00
CA TYR A 245 -0.42 8.70 3.11
C TYR A 245 -0.93 7.37 2.56
N VAL A 246 -0.33 6.26 3.00
CA VAL A 246 -0.73 4.90 2.62
C VAL A 246 -1.06 4.10 3.87
N ASN A 247 -2.21 3.45 3.91
CA ASN A 247 -2.57 2.50 4.98
C ASN A 247 -3.09 1.20 4.36
N ARG A 248 -2.29 0.14 4.41
CA ARG A 248 -2.66 -1.20 3.96
C ARG A 248 -2.94 -2.07 5.16
N ARG A 249 -4.17 -2.55 5.29
CA ARG A 249 -4.58 -3.32 6.45
C ARG A 249 -5.20 -4.65 6.10
N GLY A 250 -4.66 -5.71 6.72
CA GLY A 250 -5.18 -7.08 6.63
C GLY A 250 -5.96 -7.46 7.89
N ALA A 251 -7.09 -8.14 7.72
CA ALA A 251 -7.86 -8.77 8.78
C ALA A 251 -8.04 -10.26 8.47
N ALA A 252 -7.14 -11.09 8.99
CA ALA A 252 -7.22 -12.54 8.89
C ALA A 252 -8.22 -13.05 9.94
N ARG A 253 -9.51 -13.05 9.58
CA ARG A 253 -10.61 -13.33 10.49
C ARG A 253 -10.89 -14.81 10.65
N GLY A 254 -10.79 -15.57 9.58
CA GLY A 254 -11.06 -16.99 9.57
C GLY A 254 -9.88 -17.80 10.08
N ARG A 255 -10.17 -19.04 10.54
CA ARG A 255 -9.14 -20.00 10.96
C ARG A 255 -8.26 -20.39 9.78
N ASP A 256 -6.96 -20.58 10.05
CA ASP A 256 -5.97 -21.02 9.07
C ASP A 256 -5.90 -20.14 7.80
N SER A 257 -6.38 -18.89 7.88
CA SER A 257 -6.31 -17.95 6.75
C SER A 257 -4.96 -17.27 6.66
N LYS A 258 -4.61 -16.82 5.46
CA LYS A 258 -3.29 -16.24 5.16
C LYS A 258 -3.41 -14.91 4.44
N ILE A 259 -2.58 -13.95 4.85
CA ILE A 259 -2.38 -12.68 4.16
C ILE A 259 -0.88 -12.44 3.99
N GLU A 260 -0.42 -12.38 2.75
CA GLU A 260 0.97 -12.13 2.39
C GLU A 260 1.08 -10.81 1.61
N TRP A 261 1.99 -9.94 2.05
CA TRP A 261 2.27 -8.65 1.42
C TRP A 261 3.64 -8.64 0.77
N ALA A 262 3.69 -8.18 -0.49
CA ALA A 262 4.91 -7.94 -1.26
C ALA A 262 4.95 -6.47 -1.68
N LEU A 263 5.65 -5.62 -0.93
CA LEU A 263 5.57 -4.17 -1.04
C LEU A 263 6.88 -3.57 -1.57
N GLY A 264 6.81 -2.87 -2.70
CA GLY A 264 7.86 -2.02 -3.25
C GLY A 264 7.53 -0.55 -3.02
N LEU A 265 8.11 0.07 -1.99
CA LEU A 265 7.82 1.44 -1.59
C LEU A 265 8.85 2.37 -2.21
N MET A 266 8.53 2.87 -3.41
CA MET A 266 9.45 3.57 -4.31
C MET A 266 9.03 5.02 -4.60
N ASN A 267 8.16 5.63 -3.79
CA ASN A 267 7.79 7.04 -3.96
C ASN A 267 9.02 7.96 -3.87
N ASP A 268 9.01 9.05 -4.62
CA ASP A 268 10.03 10.10 -4.54
C ASP A 268 9.61 11.27 -3.63
N GLY A 269 8.33 11.37 -3.27
CA GLY A 269 7.78 12.36 -2.35
C GLY A 269 7.78 11.93 -0.89
N ASP A 270 7.44 12.86 -0.02
CA ASP A 270 7.28 12.58 1.40
C ASP A 270 6.15 11.58 1.65
N THR A 271 6.42 10.54 2.44
CA THR A 271 5.50 9.42 2.56
C THR A 271 5.36 8.92 3.99
N ILE A 272 4.11 8.76 4.44
CA ILE A 272 3.75 7.89 5.57
C ILE A 272 3.14 6.63 5.01
N SER A 273 3.70 5.47 5.34
CA SER A 273 3.14 4.18 4.94
C SER A 273 2.99 3.26 6.13
N GLU A 274 1.76 2.85 6.37
CA GLU A 274 1.38 1.92 7.43
C GLU A 274 0.91 0.60 6.78
N ASN A 275 1.41 -0.51 7.29
CA ASN A 275 0.91 -1.83 6.91
C ASN A 275 0.67 -2.64 8.19
N THR A 276 -0.57 -2.99 8.47
CA THR A 276 -0.96 -3.74 9.66
C THR A 276 -1.72 -5.00 9.28
N THR A 277 -1.32 -6.14 9.82
CA THR A 277 -2.05 -7.41 9.67
C THR A 277 -2.54 -7.88 11.03
N ASN A 278 -3.86 -7.98 11.18
CA ASN A 278 -4.51 -8.49 12.37
C ASN A 278 -4.84 -9.98 12.18
N LEU A 279 -4.22 -10.83 12.97
CA LEU A 279 -4.37 -12.29 12.96
C LEU A 279 -5.42 -12.70 13.99
N TYR A 280 -6.72 -12.62 13.63
CA TYR A 280 -7.83 -12.87 14.54
C TYR A 280 -8.14 -14.36 14.73
N GLY A 281 -8.11 -15.14 13.65
CA GLY A 281 -8.39 -16.57 13.68
C GLY A 281 -7.23 -17.40 14.24
N ASP A 282 -7.54 -18.58 14.79
CA ASP A 282 -6.51 -19.55 15.18
C ASP A 282 -5.78 -20.08 13.92
N GLY A 283 -4.48 -20.33 14.04
CA GLY A 283 -3.66 -20.87 12.94
C GLY A 283 -3.44 -19.88 11.78
N THR A 284 -3.78 -18.61 11.93
CA THR A 284 -3.63 -17.60 10.88
C THR A 284 -2.16 -17.27 10.60
N TYR A 285 -1.89 -16.87 9.36
CA TYR A 285 -0.55 -16.55 8.89
C TYR A 285 -0.52 -15.13 8.29
N GLY A 286 0.44 -14.33 8.71
CA GLY A 286 0.71 -13.00 8.16
C GLY A 286 2.19 -12.84 7.79
N ASP A 287 2.47 -12.42 6.57
CA ASP A 287 3.85 -12.18 6.12
C ASP A 287 3.92 -10.84 5.36
N THR A 288 4.87 -9.99 5.73
CA THR A 288 5.11 -8.72 5.05
C THR A 288 6.56 -8.61 4.61
N LYS A 289 6.76 -8.62 3.29
CA LYS A 289 8.05 -8.39 2.67
C LYS A 289 8.07 -7.01 2.00
N THR A 290 9.01 -6.17 2.40
CA THR A 290 9.08 -4.77 1.94
C THR A 290 10.46 -4.42 1.43
N VAL A 291 10.50 -3.81 0.25
CA VAL A 291 11.70 -3.19 -0.33
C VAL A 291 11.47 -1.69 -0.49
N VAL A 292 12.45 -0.90 -0.02
CA VAL A 292 12.39 0.57 -0.07
C VAL A 292 13.65 1.11 -0.75
N VAL A 293 13.48 2.10 -1.63
CA VAL A 293 14.59 2.92 -2.13
C VAL A 293 14.23 4.39 -1.99
N GLY A 294 14.90 5.07 -1.05
CA GLY A 294 14.78 6.50 -0.84
C GLY A 294 15.93 7.27 -1.50
N ARG A 295 15.62 8.43 -2.10
CA ARG A 295 16.60 9.32 -2.75
C ARG A 295 16.21 10.80 -2.61
N GLY A 296 17.10 11.70 -3.03
CA GLY A 296 16.87 13.14 -2.96
C GLY A 296 16.84 13.63 -1.50
N GLU A 297 15.86 14.44 -1.16
CA GLU A 297 15.69 15.02 0.18
C GLU A 297 14.41 14.53 0.90
N GLN A 298 13.77 13.50 0.35
CA GLN A 298 12.50 12.99 0.86
C GLN A 298 12.59 12.45 2.29
N THR A 299 11.50 12.59 3.02
CA THR A 299 11.33 12.00 4.34
C THR A 299 10.22 10.94 4.30
N GLN A 300 10.53 9.77 4.82
CA GLN A 300 9.61 8.63 4.79
C GLN A 300 9.47 7.99 6.17
N ASN A 301 8.26 7.57 6.51
CA ASN A 301 7.99 6.78 7.71
C ASN A 301 7.24 5.52 7.34
N PHE A 302 7.82 4.38 7.63
CA PHE A 302 7.28 3.06 7.33
C PHE A 302 6.99 2.31 8.62
N THR A 303 5.73 2.11 8.96
CA THR A 303 5.30 1.29 10.09
C THR A 303 4.68 0.00 9.57
N THR A 304 5.30 -1.13 9.92
CA THR A 304 4.74 -2.46 9.65
C THR A 304 4.42 -3.14 10.96
N GLN A 305 3.20 -3.64 11.08
CA GLN A 305 2.71 -4.25 12.31
C GLN A 305 1.99 -5.56 12.03
N ILE A 306 2.26 -6.58 12.85
CA ILE A 306 1.47 -7.81 12.90
C ILE A 306 0.97 -7.99 14.33
N ILE A 307 -0.34 -8.14 14.49
CA ILE A 307 -1.00 -8.32 15.79
C ILE A 307 -1.65 -9.68 15.85
N HIS A 308 -1.24 -10.48 16.81
CA HIS A 308 -1.72 -11.83 17.05
C HIS A 308 -2.83 -11.82 18.09
N PHE A 309 -4.03 -12.23 17.71
CA PHE A 309 -5.20 -12.45 18.57
C PHE A 309 -5.53 -13.95 18.66
N GLY A 310 -5.39 -14.68 17.56
CA GLY A 310 -5.66 -16.11 17.47
C GLY A 310 -4.49 -16.95 17.96
N LYS A 311 -4.80 -18.17 18.45
CA LYS A 311 -3.79 -19.14 18.89
C LYS A 311 -3.03 -19.73 17.73
N ALA A 312 -1.77 -20.12 17.98
CA ALA A 312 -0.89 -20.73 16.99
C ALA A 312 -0.80 -19.92 15.67
N SER A 313 -0.96 -18.60 15.75
CA SER A 313 -0.80 -17.71 14.62
C SER A 313 0.67 -17.40 14.36
N GLU A 314 1.04 -17.21 13.09
CA GLU A 314 2.41 -16.92 12.68
C GLU A 314 2.50 -15.58 11.98
N GLY A 315 3.48 -14.76 12.35
CA GLY A 315 3.68 -13.42 11.81
C GLY A 315 5.14 -13.13 11.47
N TYR A 316 5.39 -12.71 10.23
CA TYR A 316 6.74 -12.44 9.73
C TYR A 316 6.83 -11.05 9.08
N ILE A 317 7.85 -10.28 9.45
CA ILE A 317 8.16 -8.98 8.86
C ILE A 317 9.59 -8.98 8.34
N LEU A 318 9.78 -8.75 7.04
CA LEU A 318 11.09 -8.62 6.43
C LEU A 318 11.17 -7.32 5.62
N LYS A 319 12.03 -6.37 6.07
CA LYS A 319 12.18 -5.06 5.41
C LYS A 319 13.63 -4.75 5.08
N HIS A 320 13.91 -4.48 3.81
CA HIS A 320 15.19 -3.94 3.38
C HIS A 320 15.02 -2.58 2.72
N GLY A 321 15.77 -1.59 3.20
CA GLY A 321 15.76 -0.23 2.68
C GLY A 321 17.15 0.25 2.26
N VAL A 322 17.20 1.01 1.16
CA VAL A 322 18.41 1.69 0.69
C VAL A 322 18.15 3.18 0.64
N MET A 323 19.00 3.97 1.31
CA MET A 323 18.88 5.42 1.38
C MET A 323 20.05 6.08 0.66
N LYS A 324 19.76 6.95 -0.31
CA LYS A 324 20.71 7.69 -1.13
C LYS A 324 20.53 9.20 -0.93
N ASP A 325 21.50 9.98 -1.36
CA ASP A 325 21.54 11.44 -1.30
C ASP A 325 21.36 11.99 0.12
N ALA A 326 20.26 12.70 0.41
CA ALA A 326 19.90 13.19 1.73
C ALA A 326 18.53 12.62 2.21
N ALA A 327 18.07 11.53 1.60
CA ALA A 327 16.82 10.88 2.00
C ALA A 327 16.89 10.40 3.45
N SER A 328 15.76 10.55 4.16
CA SER A 328 15.61 10.14 5.55
C SER A 328 14.42 9.18 5.69
N SER A 329 14.63 8.01 6.28
CA SER A 329 13.56 7.03 6.48
C SER A 329 13.59 6.41 7.87
N ILE A 330 12.40 6.21 8.44
CA ILE A 330 12.18 5.51 9.69
C ILE A 330 11.47 4.19 9.40
N PHE A 331 12.03 3.09 9.88
CA PHE A 331 11.49 1.73 9.72
C PHE A 331 11.03 1.19 11.06
N ASN A 332 9.73 1.30 11.35
CA ASN A 332 9.13 0.71 12.55
C ASN A 332 8.61 -0.69 12.22
N GLY A 333 9.07 -1.70 12.95
CA GLY A 333 8.54 -3.07 12.90
C GLY A 333 7.90 -3.40 14.24
N ILE A 334 6.64 -3.79 14.28
CA ILE A 334 5.91 -4.07 15.50
C ILE A 334 5.31 -5.48 15.43
N GLY A 335 5.82 -6.38 16.28
CA GLY A 335 5.20 -7.66 16.58
C GLY A 335 4.41 -7.55 17.88
N LYS A 336 3.08 -7.70 17.83
CA LYS A 336 2.25 -7.67 19.02
C LYS A 336 1.52 -8.98 19.22
N ILE A 337 1.65 -9.56 20.43
CA ILE A 337 0.94 -10.78 20.79
C ILE A 337 0.00 -10.43 21.96
N GLU A 338 -1.30 -10.50 21.70
CA GLU A 338 -2.33 -10.22 22.69
C GLU A 338 -2.50 -11.39 23.66
N HIS A 339 -3.00 -11.10 24.84
CA HIS A 339 -3.34 -12.14 25.82
C HIS A 339 -4.36 -13.13 25.25
N GLY A 340 -4.08 -14.44 25.40
CA GLY A 340 -4.89 -15.53 24.82
C GLY A 340 -4.38 -16.08 23.50
N ALA A 341 -3.46 -15.40 22.80
CA ALA A 341 -2.83 -15.86 21.56
C ALA A 341 -1.68 -16.87 21.80
N SER A 342 -1.94 -17.90 22.60
CA SER A 342 -0.94 -18.90 22.94
C SER A 342 -0.38 -19.63 21.72
N LYS A 343 0.91 -20.00 21.77
CA LYS A 343 1.67 -20.64 20.67
C LYS A 343 1.84 -19.76 19.42
N ALA A 344 1.59 -18.44 19.54
CA ALA A 344 1.91 -17.52 18.46
C ALA A 344 3.42 -17.40 18.24
N ASN A 345 3.82 -17.17 16.99
CA ASN A 345 5.20 -16.88 16.61
C ASN A 345 5.28 -15.54 15.88
N ALA A 346 6.08 -14.58 16.40
CA ALA A 346 6.26 -13.26 15.83
C ALA A 346 7.75 -12.99 15.55
N GLU A 347 8.14 -12.96 14.27
CA GLU A 347 9.51 -12.68 13.88
C GLU A 347 9.60 -11.45 12.98
N GLN A 348 10.65 -10.64 13.18
CA GLN A 348 10.87 -9.47 12.33
C GLN A 348 12.36 -9.21 12.08
N GLU A 349 12.64 -8.77 10.87
CA GLU A 349 13.96 -8.29 10.46
C GLU A 349 13.84 -6.98 9.68
N SER A 350 14.66 -5.99 10.03
CA SER A 350 14.76 -4.73 9.30
C SER A 350 16.23 -4.39 9.03
N ARG A 351 16.58 -4.20 7.75
CA ARG A 351 17.95 -3.79 7.36
C ARG A 351 17.91 -2.52 6.54
N VAL A 352 18.77 -1.56 6.88
CA VAL A 352 18.88 -0.30 6.15
C VAL A 352 20.32 -0.04 5.75
N LEU A 353 20.53 0.20 4.46
CA LEU A 353 21.82 0.54 3.88
C LEU A 353 21.84 2.00 3.43
N MET A 354 22.78 2.78 3.95
CA MET A 354 22.97 4.17 3.55
C MET A 354 24.14 4.27 2.56
N LEU A 355 23.88 4.87 1.40
CA LEU A 355 24.88 5.07 0.33
C LEU A 355 25.60 6.39 0.45
N SER A 356 25.00 7.40 1.09
CA SER A 356 25.50 8.76 1.17
C SER A 356 25.70 9.19 2.61
N GLU A 357 26.60 10.15 2.84
CA GLU A 357 26.87 10.69 4.18
C GLU A 357 25.66 11.42 4.80
N LYS A 358 24.85 12.07 3.95
CA LYS A 358 23.67 12.81 4.36
C LYS A 358 22.42 11.93 4.50
N ALA A 359 22.45 10.71 3.93
CA ALA A 359 21.34 9.77 4.05
C ALA A 359 21.18 9.32 5.50
N ARG A 360 19.91 9.15 5.90
CA ARG A 360 19.54 8.67 7.24
C ARG A 360 18.55 7.52 7.15
N GLY A 361 18.80 6.48 7.92
CA GLY A 361 17.87 5.38 8.12
C GLY A 361 17.85 4.98 9.59
N ASP A 362 16.66 4.88 10.18
CA ASP A 362 16.47 4.37 11.54
C ASP A 362 15.63 3.09 11.46
N ALA A 363 16.04 2.03 12.13
CA ALA A 363 15.28 0.80 12.29
C ALA A 363 14.89 0.61 13.75
N ASN A 364 13.59 0.53 14.02
CA ASN A 364 13.02 0.41 15.36
C ASN A 364 12.18 -0.88 15.44
N PRO A 365 12.78 -2.02 15.78
CA PRO A 365 12.02 -3.24 16.04
C PRO A 365 11.41 -3.17 17.45
N ILE A 366 10.10 -3.47 17.54
CA ILE A 366 9.32 -3.41 18.78
C ILE A 366 8.59 -4.75 18.93
N LEU A 367 8.68 -5.35 20.14
CA LEU A 367 7.90 -6.51 20.52
C LEU A 367 7.03 -6.15 21.71
N LEU A 368 5.72 -6.34 21.59
CA LEU A 368 4.70 -6.11 22.62
C LEU A 368 4.02 -7.45 22.90
N ILE A 369 4.43 -8.12 23.99
CA ILE A 369 4.04 -9.51 24.26
C ILE A 369 3.28 -9.58 25.56
N ASP A 370 1.99 -9.94 25.49
CA ASP A 370 1.08 -10.07 26.61
C ASP A 370 0.68 -11.55 26.86
N GLU A 371 1.46 -12.52 26.34
CA GLU A 371 1.20 -13.96 26.44
C GLU A 371 2.50 -14.72 26.74
N ASP A 372 2.45 -15.73 27.62
CA ASP A 372 3.63 -16.45 28.11
C ASP A 372 4.10 -17.58 27.16
N ASP A 373 3.17 -18.34 26.58
CA ASP A 373 3.45 -19.51 25.72
C ASP A 373 3.58 -19.10 24.25
N VAL A 374 4.64 -18.35 23.91
CA VAL A 374 4.88 -17.82 22.58
C VAL A 374 6.35 -17.84 22.19
N THR A 375 6.61 -17.69 20.89
CA THR A 375 7.94 -17.42 20.34
C THR A 375 7.95 -16.02 19.73
N ALA A 376 9.00 -15.24 19.99
CA ALA A 376 9.16 -13.94 19.37
C ALA A 376 10.63 -13.59 19.20
N GLY A 377 10.95 -12.95 18.08
CA GLY A 377 12.30 -12.52 17.80
C GLY A 377 12.32 -11.27 16.92
N HIS A 378 13.38 -10.47 17.08
CA HIS A 378 13.64 -9.37 16.16
C HIS A 378 15.11 -9.22 15.83
N ALA A 379 15.40 -8.70 14.62
CA ALA A 379 16.72 -8.29 14.20
C ALA A 379 16.65 -6.93 13.49
N ALA A 380 17.64 -6.08 13.74
CA ALA A 380 17.78 -4.83 13.03
C ALA A 380 19.25 -4.54 12.72
N SER A 381 19.50 -4.02 11.52
CA SER A 381 20.82 -3.49 11.18
C SER A 381 20.67 -2.22 10.35
N VAL A 382 21.45 -1.21 10.72
CA VAL A 382 21.58 0.05 9.99
C VAL A 382 23.06 0.30 9.77
N GLY A 383 23.45 0.45 8.51
CA GLY A 383 24.87 0.61 8.19
C GLY A 383 25.07 1.44 6.92
N ARG A 384 26.32 1.86 6.73
CA ARG A 384 26.75 2.46 5.48
C ARG A 384 27.37 1.39 4.59
N VAL A 385 27.36 1.64 3.30
CA VAL A 385 28.13 0.84 2.34
C VAL A 385 29.59 0.79 2.80
N ASP A 386 30.16 -0.40 2.80
CA ASP A 386 31.57 -0.60 3.09
C ASP A 386 32.43 -0.02 1.94
N PRO A 387 33.25 1.02 2.21
CA PRO A 387 34.11 1.60 1.18
C PRO A 387 35.09 0.59 0.55
N ILE A 388 35.47 -0.45 1.27
CA ILE A 388 36.35 -1.52 0.77
C ILE A 388 35.64 -2.34 -0.29
N GLN A 389 34.37 -2.64 -0.12
CA GLN A 389 33.59 -3.37 -1.12
C GLN A 389 33.48 -2.55 -2.42
N LEU A 390 33.19 -1.25 -2.34
CA LEU A 390 33.18 -0.36 -3.51
C LEU A 390 34.56 -0.28 -4.16
N TYR A 391 35.61 -0.06 -3.36
CA TYR A 391 36.97 0.00 -3.84
C TYR A 391 37.37 -1.30 -4.56
N TYR A 392 37.01 -2.47 -4.02
CA TYR A 392 37.30 -3.75 -4.66
C TYR A 392 36.65 -3.88 -6.04
N LEU A 393 35.38 -3.53 -6.17
CA LEU A 393 34.66 -3.53 -7.45
C LEU A 393 35.30 -2.55 -8.45
N MET A 394 35.60 -1.34 -8.00
CA MET A 394 36.24 -0.31 -8.82
C MET A 394 37.67 -0.72 -9.25
N SER A 395 38.44 -1.40 -8.39
CA SER A 395 39.76 -1.90 -8.72
C SER A 395 39.75 -2.99 -9.81
N ARG A 396 38.59 -3.61 -10.05
CA ARG A 396 38.34 -4.55 -11.15
C ARG A 396 37.86 -3.88 -12.43
N GLY A 397 37.88 -2.53 -12.49
CA GLY A 397 37.49 -1.77 -13.67
C GLY A 397 36.00 -1.45 -13.77
N ILE A 398 35.22 -1.70 -12.70
CA ILE A 398 33.79 -1.36 -12.65
C ILE A 398 33.68 0.13 -12.29
N ALA A 399 32.90 0.89 -13.06
CA ALA A 399 32.63 2.29 -12.73
C ALA A 399 31.93 2.44 -11.37
N LYS A 400 32.11 3.55 -10.69
CA LYS A 400 31.60 3.78 -9.33
C LYS A 400 30.08 3.57 -9.25
N GLU A 401 29.34 4.15 -10.19
CA GLU A 401 27.88 4.06 -10.25
C GLU A 401 27.42 2.60 -10.42
N GLU A 402 28.13 1.83 -11.22
CA GLU A 402 27.84 0.42 -11.44
C GLU A 402 28.22 -0.42 -10.20
N ALA A 403 29.30 -0.07 -9.52
CA ALA A 403 29.70 -0.73 -8.27
C ALA A 403 28.65 -0.48 -7.17
N GLU A 404 28.17 0.75 -7.02
CA GLU A 404 27.06 1.09 -6.10
C GLU A 404 25.80 0.29 -6.45
N ARG A 405 25.42 0.23 -7.72
CA ARG A 405 24.30 -0.56 -8.21
C ARG A 405 24.39 -2.03 -7.82
N LEU A 406 25.54 -2.65 -8.03
CA LEU A 406 25.77 -4.06 -7.67
C LEU A 406 25.65 -4.32 -6.17
N VAL A 407 26.16 -3.40 -5.34
CA VAL A 407 26.01 -3.48 -3.88
C VAL A 407 24.54 -3.39 -3.46
N ILE A 408 23.79 -2.46 -4.03
CA ILE A 408 22.36 -2.31 -3.76
C ILE A 408 21.59 -3.58 -4.14
N TYR A 409 21.85 -4.11 -5.34
CA TYR A 409 21.22 -5.35 -5.77
C TYR A 409 21.52 -6.52 -4.84
N GLY A 410 22.79 -6.68 -4.47
CA GLY A 410 23.20 -7.71 -3.52
C GLY A 410 22.50 -7.60 -2.17
N PHE A 411 22.28 -6.35 -1.71
CA PHE A 411 21.60 -6.07 -0.45
C PHE A 411 20.08 -6.32 -0.52
N LEU A 412 19.42 -5.95 -1.61
CA LEU A 412 17.97 -6.10 -1.77
C LEU A 412 17.56 -7.50 -2.26
N ALA A 413 18.48 -8.21 -2.96
CA ALA A 413 18.19 -9.51 -3.57
C ALA A 413 17.58 -10.56 -2.62
N PRO A 414 17.98 -10.69 -1.35
CA PRO A 414 17.36 -11.64 -0.44
C PRO A 414 15.86 -11.44 -0.32
N VAL A 415 15.40 -10.18 -0.12
CA VAL A 415 13.96 -9.87 -0.02
C VAL A 415 13.26 -10.01 -1.37
N VAL A 416 13.86 -9.46 -2.44
CA VAL A 416 13.26 -9.53 -3.79
C VAL A 416 13.05 -10.97 -4.23
N LYS A 417 13.97 -11.89 -3.92
CA LYS A 417 13.84 -13.32 -4.25
C LYS A 417 12.69 -14.00 -3.52
N GLU A 418 12.42 -13.58 -2.29
CA GLU A 418 11.37 -14.16 -1.45
C GLU A 418 9.97 -13.59 -1.73
N LEU A 419 9.86 -12.54 -2.56
CA LEU A 419 8.55 -12.00 -2.93
C LEU A 419 7.72 -13.08 -3.64
N PRO A 420 6.46 -13.29 -3.25
CA PRO A 420 5.65 -14.39 -3.78
C PRO A 420 5.12 -14.15 -5.19
N ILE A 421 5.30 -12.94 -5.75
CA ILE A 421 4.70 -12.52 -7.02
C ILE A 421 5.76 -12.17 -8.06
N GLU A 422 5.92 -13.00 -9.10
CA GLU A 422 6.93 -12.79 -10.17
C GLU A 422 6.77 -11.47 -10.92
N GLY A 423 5.53 -11.03 -11.18
CA GLY A 423 5.27 -9.73 -11.81
C GLY A 423 5.81 -8.58 -10.98
N VAL A 424 5.60 -8.60 -9.66
CA VAL A 424 6.13 -7.59 -8.72
C VAL A 424 7.65 -7.62 -8.67
N LYS A 425 8.28 -8.80 -8.68
CA LYS A 425 9.76 -8.91 -8.74
C LYS A 425 10.33 -8.19 -9.95
N LYS A 426 9.80 -8.47 -11.15
CA LYS A 426 10.26 -7.87 -12.40
C LYS A 426 10.09 -6.34 -12.39
N GLN A 427 8.94 -5.88 -11.92
CA GLN A 427 8.65 -4.45 -11.81
C GLN A 427 9.59 -3.75 -10.83
N LEU A 428 9.79 -4.32 -9.63
CA LEU A 428 10.71 -3.79 -8.63
C LEU A 428 12.14 -3.69 -9.16
N VAL A 429 12.64 -4.73 -9.81
CA VAL A 429 13.98 -4.69 -10.42
C VAL A 429 14.08 -3.53 -11.40
N SER A 430 13.11 -3.35 -12.29
CA SER A 430 13.10 -2.24 -13.24
C SER A 430 13.04 -0.85 -12.57
N VAL A 431 12.25 -0.70 -11.51
CA VAL A 431 12.15 0.56 -10.76
C VAL A 431 13.44 0.85 -9.99
N ILE A 432 14.02 -0.17 -9.32
CA ILE A 432 15.29 -0.05 -8.61
C ILE A 432 16.39 0.38 -9.59
N GLU A 433 16.48 -0.24 -10.77
CA GLU A 433 17.46 0.16 -11.79
C GLU A 433 17.37 1.62 -12.19
N ARG A 434 16.16 2.16 -12.32
CA ARG A 434 15.94 3.58 -12.65
C ARG A 434 16.28 4.51 -11.49
N LYS A 435 16.03 4.10 -10.25
CA LYS A 435 16.27 4.93 -9.05
C LYS A 435 17.74 4.99 -8.63
N VAL A 436 18.49 3.96 -8.96
CA VAL A 436 19.89 3.82 -8.57
C VAL A 436 20.83 4.50 -9.58
N LYS A 437 20.37 4.72 -10.82
CA LYS A 437 21.08 5.56 -11.79
C LYS A 437 21.05 7.03 -11.34
#